data_7caa98340b586c94b7652f5dc8000705
#
_entry.id   7caa98340b586c94b7652f5dc8000705
#
_cell.length_a   1.000
_cell.length_b   1.000
_cell.length_c   1.000
_cell.angle_alpha   90.00
_cell.angle_beta   90.00
_cell.angle_gamma   90.00
#
_symmetry.space_group_name_H-M   'P 1'
#
loop_
_entity.id
_entity.type
_entity.pdbx_description
1 polymer ?
#
loop_
_entity_poly.entity_id
_entity_poly.type
_entity_poly.pdbx_seq_one_letter_code
_entity_poly.pdbx_strand_id
1 'polypeptide(L)'
;QGYSSAASDVYKRQRWGFRPGSVILWVLFILLAIVILHLPNPAPASASSVGFFTALHHDAAALAGNRAYRLMLLAFFLCTLASCAIDSFHSVLILALGGTERHVGAALFVQAICELPVMIGYTRLRDRLCANPAVLMSAAMVFYGLRALTLGFAHSLWVPLAASSLQALSFALFTPACVDFILRTVSPQRLSTAHLVFQALGSGLAAMVGNTLSGAVADAVGIHRMFSLMSLLAFLGSAFAWKAAHIPEERRVSA
;
A
#
# COMPACT_ATOMS: atom_id res chain seq x y z
N GLN A 1 -0.54 26.05 -39.70
CA GLN A 1 -0.92 26.93 -38.58
C GLN A 1 -1.62 26.20 -37.42
N GLY A 2 -2.20 25.02 -37.62
CA GLY A 2 -2.85 24.22 -36.56
C GLY A 2 -1.92 23.60 -35.52
N TYR A 3 -0.71 23.22 -35.92
CA TYR A 3 0.25 22.58 -35.00
C TYR A 3 0.88 23.53 -33.98
N SER A 4 1.05 24.80 -34.31
CA SER A 4 1.65 25.78 -33.39
C SER A 4 0.68 26.22 -32.29
N SER A 5 -0.62 26.24 -32.56
CA SER A 5 -1.64 26.59 -31.57
C SER A 5 -1.85 25.47 -30.55
N ALA A 6 -1.88 24.20 -31.00
CA ALA A 6 -2.00 23.04 -30.11
C ALA A 6 -0.79 22.92 -29.17
N ALA A 7 0.43 23.10 -29.70
CA ALA A 7 1.66 23.09 -28.87
C ALA A 7 1.67 24.26 -27.87
N SER A 8 1.19 25.46 -28.24
CA SER A 8 1.12 26.59 -27.33
C SER A 8 0.06 26.41 -26.24
N ASP A 9 -1.04 25.74 -26.54
CA ASP A 9 -2.09 25.44 -25.56
C ASP A 9 -1.70 24.35 -24.59
N VAL A 10 -0.96 23.31 -25.04
CA VAL A 10 -0.35 22.32 -24.17
C VAL A 10 0.70 22.97 -23.27
N TYR A 11 1.54 23.85 -23.80
CA TYR A 11 2.56 24.57 -23.01
C TYR A 11 1.92 25.56 -21.99
N LYS A 12 0.85 26.24 -22.35
CA LYS A 12 0.10 27.11 -21.43
C LYS A 12 -0.60 26.28 -20.32
N ARG A 13 -1.21 25.15 -20.65
CA ARG A 13 -1.83 24.24 -19.66
C ARG A 13 -0.81 23.68 -18.70
N GLN A 14 0.37 23.25 -19.16
CA GLN A 14 1.47 22.81 -18.31
C GLN A 14 1.99 23.91 -17.39
N ARG A 15 2.12 25.14 -17.90
CA ARG A 15 2.65 26.27 -17.14
C ARG A 15 1.71 26.76 -16.02
N TRP A 16 0.40 26.69 -16.21
CA TRP A 16 -0.60 27.16 -15.23
C TRP A 16 -1.15 26.04 -14.33
N GLY A 17 -1.21 24.81 -14.81
CA GLY A 17 -1.77 23.67 -14.07
C GLY A 17 -0.86 23.14 -12.94
N PHE A 18 0.46 23.19 -13.13
CA PHE A 18 1.41 22.68 -12.13
C PHE A 18 1.75 23.65 -10.99
N ARG A 19 1.71 24.96 -11.24
CA ARG A 19 2.13 25.96 -10.24
C ARG A 19 1.26 26.00 -8.98
N PRO A 20 -0.08 26.09 -9.02
CA PRO A 20 -0.87 26.10 -7.80
C PRO A 20 -0.78 24.78 -7.03
N GLY A 21 -0.74 23.65 -7.73
CA GLY A 21 -0.58 22.33 -7.08
C GLY A 21 0.75 22.17 -6.36
N SER A 22 1.86 22.59 -6.97
CA SER A 22 3.16 22.56 -6.34
C SER A 22 3.27 23.54 -5.15
N VAL A 23 2.68 24.72 -5.21
CA VAL A 23 2.64 25.65 -4.07
C VAL A 23 1.89 25.04 -2.89
N ILE A 24 0.72 24.45 -3.13
CA ILE A 24 -0.05 23.76 -2.09
C ILE A 24 0.78 22.63 -1.47
N LEU A 25 1.46 21.83 -2.28
CA LEU A 25 2.31 20.74 -1.81
C LEU A 25 3.44 21.27 -0.91
N TRP A 26 4.14 22.33 -1.32
CA TRP A 26 5.18 22.95 -0.51
C TRP A 26 4.66 23.50 0.82
N VAL A 27 3.50 24.15 0.80
CA VAL A 27 2.85 24.63 2.04
C VAL A 27 2.54 23.47 2.98
N LEU A 28 1.99 22.36 2.45
CA LEU A 28 1.72 21.17 3.25
C LEU A 28 2.99 20.54 3.83
N PHE A 29 4.09 20.48 3.06
CA PHE A 29 5.38 19.99 3.57
C PHE A 29 5.95 20.87 4.66
N ILE A 30 5.84 22.21 4.52
CA ILE A 30 6.30 23.15 5.55
C ILE A 30 5.46 22.99 6.84
N LEU A 31 4.13 22.89 6.71
CA LEU A 31 3.26 22.63 7.85
C LEU A 31 3.59 21.30 8.54
N LEU A 32 3.81 20.24 7.77
CA LEU A 32 4.22 18.94 8.31
C LEU A 32 5.57 19.02 9.02
N ALA A 33 6.54 19.72 8.45
CA ALA A 33 7.85 19.93 9.07
C ALA A 33 7.70 20.70 10.40
N ILE A 34 6.86 21.73 10.46
CA ILE A 34 6.57 22.48 11.68
C ILE A 34 5.97 21.54 12.75
N VAL A 35 5.00 20.72 12.39
CA VAL A 35 4.38 19.74 13.29
C VAL A 35 5.42 18.76 13.82
N ILE A 36 6.28 18.22 12.96
CA ILE A 36 7.35 17.28 13.36
C ILE A 36 8.33 17.94 14.35
N LEU A 37 8.71 19.18 14.12
CA LEU A 37 9.61 19.92 15.03
C LEU A 37 9.00 20.18 16.42
N HIS A 38 7.67 20.20 16.54
CA HIS A 38 6.97 20.36 17.82
C HIS A 38 6.63 19.03 18.52
N LEU A 39 6.86 17.89 17.85
CA LEU A 39 6.71 16.60 18.50
C LEU A 39 7.81 16.39 19.55
N PRO A 40 7.46 15.93 20.76
CA PRO A 40 8.46 15.62 21.78
C PRO A 40 9.41 14.55 21.23
N ASN A 41 10.71 14.83 21.30
CA ASN A 41 11.72 13.85 20.93
C ASN A 41 11.56 12.60 21.80
N PRO A 42 11.40 11.41 21.23
CA PRO A 42 11.47 10.19 22.02
C PRO A 42 12.84 10.15 22.71
N ALA A 43 12.85 9.76 23.98
CA ALA A 43 14.10 9.59 24.71
C ALA A 43 15.06 8.71 23.87
N PRO A 44 16.34 9.10 23.73
CA PRO A 44 17.28 8.32 22.94
C PRO A 44 17.30 6.90 23.50
N ALA A 45 16.92 5.92 22.67
CA ALA A 45 17.11 4.52 23.01
C ALA A 45 18.58 4.37 23.39
N SER A 46 18.86 3.82 24.57
CA SER A 46 20.23 3.58 25.05
C SER A 46 21.03 2.94 23.91
N ALA A 47 22.02 3.69 23.40
CA ALA A 47 22.85 3.22 22.30
C ALA A 47 23.56 1.97 22.80
N SER A 48 23.13 0.80 22.32
CA SER A 48 23.84 -0.45 22.54
C SER A 48 25.20 -0.31 21.87
N SER A 49 26.25 -0.76 22.55
CA SER A 49 27.64 -0.77 22.04
C SER A 49 27.84 -1.67 20.80
N VAL A 50 26.79 -2.33 20.38
CA VAL A 50 26.73 -3.18 19.17
C VAL A 50 26.46 -2.27 17.97
N GLY A 51 27.29 -2.36 16.92
CA GLY A 51 27.11 -1.57 15.72
C GLY A 51 25.69 -1.75 15.16
N PHE A 52 25.08 -0.66 14.67
CA PHE A 52 23.69 -0.64 14.14
C PHE A 52 23.37 -1.80 13.19
N PHE A 53 24.28 -2.10 12.26
CA PHE A 53 24.08 -3.21 11.30
C PHE A 53 24.11 -4.60 11.94
N THR A 54 24.93 -4.79 12.98
CA THR A 54 25.00 -6.06 13.71
C THR A 54 23.72 -6.29 14.51
N ALA A 55 23.22 -5.26 15.18
CA ALA A 55 21.96 -5.32 15.91
C ALA A 55 20.79 -5.58 14.94
N LEU A 56 20.75 -4.86 13.82
CA LEU A 56 19.72 -5.04 12.77
C LEU A 56 19.72 -6.47 12.22
N HIS A 57 20.91 -7.03 11.92
CA HIS A 57 21.03 -8.39 11.41
C HIS A 57 20.58 -9.43 12.45
N HIS A 58 20.97 -9.28 13.70
CA HIS A 58 20.58 -10.17 14.78
C HIS A 58 19.05 -10.15 15.00
N ASP A 59 18.44 -8.96 15.04
CA ASP A 59 16.99 -8.82 15.21
C ASP A 59 16.23 -9.36 14.00
N ALA A 60 16.72 -9.09 12.77
CA ALA A 60 16.13 -9.63 11.55
C ALA A 60 16.19 -11.16 11.51
N ALA A 61 17.28 -11.77 11.95
CA ALA A 61 17.41 -13.23 12.06
C ALA A 61 16.43 -13.81 13.07
N ALA A 62 16.26 -13.16 14.23
CA ALA A 62 15.29 -13.57 15.22
C ALA A 62 13.83 -13.43 14.71
N LEU A 63 13.51 -12.33 14.00
CA LEU A 63 12.21 -12.14 13.35
C LEU A 63 11.95 -13.21 12.28
N ALA A 64 12.99 -13.64 11.56
CA ALA A 64 12.91 -14.75 10.61
C ALA A 64 12.61 -16.09 11.29
N GLY A 65 12.87 -16.27 12.58
CA GLY A 65 12.43 -17.42 13.38
C GLY A 65 10.92 -17.45 13.60
N ASN A 66 10.27 -16.29 13.69
CA ASN A 66 8.84 -16.19 13.95
C ASN A 66 8.01 -16.57 12.70
N ARG A 67 7.33 -17.71 12.76
CA ARG A 67 6.55 -18.25 11.63
C ARG A 67 5.40 -17.34 11.22
N ALA A 68 4.69 -16.71 12.17
CA ALA A 68 3.57 -15.83 11.88
C ALA A 68 4.07 -14.56 11.15
N TYR A 69 5.19 -13.99 11.62
CA TYR A 69 5.81 -12.83 11.01
C TYR A 69 6.29 -13.10 9.58
N ARG A 70 6.98 -14.23 9.35
CA ARG A 70 7.43 -14.63 8.01
C ARG A 70 6.28 -14.82 7.02
N LEU A 71 5.23 -15.52 7.43
CA LEU A 71 4.05 -15.74 6.57
C LEU A 71 3.37 -14.43 6.24
N MET A 72 3.26 -13.52 7.21
CA MET A 72 2.66 -12.22 6.97
C MET A 72 3.54 -11.33 6.10
N LEU A 73 4.87 -11.38 6.26
CA LEU A 73 5.81 -10.66 5.40
C LEU A 73 5.70 -11.14 3.95
N LEU A 74 5.63 -12.46 3.73
CA LEU A 74 5.41 -13.05 2.40
C LEU A 74 4.05 -12.64 1.84
N ALA A 75 3.00 -12.66 2.66
CA ALA A 75 1.67 -12.22 2.27
C ALA A 75 1.67 -10.76 1.82
N PHE A 76 2.33 -9.89 2.59
CA PHE A 76 2.47 -8.48 2.27
C PHE A 76 3.25 -8.27 0.97
N PHE A 77 4.36 -8.97 0.80
CA PHE A 77 5.15 -8.92 -0.44
C PHE A 77 4.29 -9.26 -1.67
N LEU A 78 3.56 -10.37 -1.63
CA LEU A 78 2.69 -10.79 -2.74
C LEU A 78 1.55 -9.80 -3.00
N CYS A 79 0.95 -9.26 -1.94
CA CYS A 79 -0.10 -8.26 -2.07
C CYS A 79 0.43 -6.95 -2.68
N THR A 80 1.64 -6.53 -2.30
CA THR A 80 2.27 -5.32 -2.85
C THR A 80 2.61 -5.50 -4.32
N LEU A 81 3.02 -6.69 -4.78
CA LEU A 81 3.18 -6.96 -6.21
C LEU A 81 1.88 -6.67 -6.99
N ALA A 82 0.74 -7.07 -6.43
CA ALA A 82 -0.56 -6.82 -7.05
C ALA A 82 -0.97 -5.34 -6.96
N SER A 83 -0.72 -4.66 -5.82
CA SER A 83 -1.07 -3.25 -5.64
C SER A 83 -0.29 -2.34 -6.57
N CYS A 84 0.99 -2.65 -6.86
CA CYS A 84 1.80 -1.89 -7.80
C CYS A 84 1.19 -1.84 -9.21
N ALA A 85 0.55 -2.93 -9.66
CA ALA A 85 -0.18 -2.92 -10.91
C ALA A 85 -1.34 -1.91 -10.89
N ILE A 86 -2.09 -1.86 -9.78
CA ILE A 86 -3.18 -0.91 -9.62
C ILE A 86 -2.63 0.53 -9.61
N ASP A 87 -1.64 0.80 -8.77
CA ASP A 87 -1.12 2.15 -8.57
C ASP A 87 -0.50 2.73 -9.86
N SER A 88 0.22 1.91 -10.63
CA SER A 88 0.90 2.33 -11.85
C SER A 88 -0.02 2.38 -13.07
N PHE A 89 -0.97 1.45 -13.21
CA PHE A 89 -1.74 1.29 -14.43
C PHE A 89 -3.21 1.71 -14.34
N HIS A 90 -3.72 2.04 -13.15
CA HIS A 90 -5.10 2.50 -12.98
C HIS A 90 -5.41 3.74 -13.83
N SER A 91 -4.54 4.75 -13.78
CA SER A 91 -4.69 5.96 -14.59
C SER A 91 -4.59 5.68 -16.09
N VAL A 92 -3.68 4.78 -16.49
CA VAL A 92 -3.51 4.35 -17.88
C VAL A 92 -4.78 3.67 -18.39
N LEU A 93 -5.39 2.80 -17.58
CA LEU A 93 -6.64 2.14 -17.91
C LEU A 93 -7.79 3.14 -18.10
N ILE A 94 -7.93 4.13 -17.20
CA ILE A 94 -8.94 5.18 -17.31
C ILE A 94 -8.81 5.92 -18.65
N LEU A 95 -7.58 6.30 -19.02
CA LEU A 95 -7.31 7.01 -20.28
C LEU A 95 -7.56 6.11 -21.49
N ALA A 96 -7.17 4.83 -21.44
CA ALA A 96 -7.41 3.85 -22.50
C ALA A 96 -8.91 3.59 -22.74
N LEU A 97 -9.74 3.70 -21.71
CA LEU A 97 -11.22 3.61 -21.82
C LEU A 97 -11.89 4.92 -22.27
N GLY A 98 -11.14 5.89 -22.78
CA GLY A 98 -11.67 7.16 -23.27
C GLY A 98 -11.88 8.20 -22.16
N GLY A 99 -11.35 7.96 -20.96
CA GLY A 99 -11.34 8.93 -19.88
C GLY A 99 -10.39 10.10 -20.13
N THR A 100 -10.50 11.11 -19.30
CA THR A 100 -9.64 12.30 -19.29
C THR A 100 -8.90 12.41 -17.96
N GLU A 101 -7.93 13.32 -17.86
CA GLU A 101 -7.24 13.63 -16.60
C GLU A 101 -8.21 14.01 -15.46
N ARG A 102 -9.38 14.58 -15.78
CA ARG A 102 -10.42 14.86 -14.79
C ARG A 102 -10.99 13.58 -14.18
N HIS A 103 -11.17 12.53 -14.98
CA HIS A 103 -11.64 11.23 -14.49
C HIS A 103 -10.58 10.54 -13.62
N VAL A 104 -9.29 10.68 -13.97
CA VAL A 104 -8.19 10.22 -13.11
C VAL A 104 -8.22 10.97 -11.78
N GLY A 105 -8.33 12.30 -11.80
CA GLY A 105 -8.46 13.11 -10.59
C GLY A 105 -9.69 12.75 -9.75
N ALA A 106 -10.82 12.49 -10.38
CA ALA A 106 -12.04 12.05 -9.69
C ALA A 106 -11.85 10.66 -9.02
N ALA A 107 -11.19 9.73 -9.69
CA ALA A 107 -10.88 8.42 -9.13
C ALA A 107 -9.99 8.53 -7.88
N LEU A 108 -8.93 9.34 -7.94
CA LEU A 108 -8.06 9.60 -6.79
C LEU A 108 -8.78 10.31 -5.63
N PHE A 109 -9.69 11.22 -5.94
CA PHE A 109 -10.51 11.90 -4.96
C PHE A 109 -11.47 10.93 -4.25
N VAL A 110 -12.13 10.04 -5.00
CA VAL A 110 -12.97 8.97 -4.43
C VAL A 110 -12.15 8.06 -3.52
N GLN A 111 -10.93 7.67 -3.93
CA GLN A 111 -10.03 6.89 -3.08
C GLN A 111 -9.80 7.60 -1.74
N ALA A 112 -9.34 8.85 -1.78
CA ALA A 112 -8.98 9.61 -0.58
C ALA A 112 -10.17 9.81 0.36
N ILE A 113 -11.36 10.15 -0.16
CA ILE A 113 -12.57 10.32 0.67
C ILE A 113 -13.00 9.00 1.30
N CYS A 114 -12.94 7.89 0.57
CA CYS A 114 -13.37 6.60 1.09
C CYS A 114 -12.38 6.02 2.13
N GLU A 115 -11.10 6.37 2.06
CA GLU A 115 -10.07 5.92 3.00
C GLU A 115 -10.27 6.49 4.41
N LEU A 116 -10.60 7.78 4.53
CA LEU A 116 -10.66 8.51 5.80
C LEU A 116 -11.57 7.86 6.84
N PRO A 117 -12.84 7.50 6.53
CA PRO A 117 -13.73 6.89 7.52
C PRO A 117 -13.22 5.54 8.03
N VAL A 118 -12.59 4.75 7.16
CA VAL A 118 -12.08 3.42 7.53
C VAL A 118 -10.84 3.55 8.41
N MET A 119 -9.90 4.44 8.07
CA MET A 119 -8.72 4.69 8.90
C MET A 119 -9.09 5.21 10.29
N ILE A 120 -9.99 6.20 10.37
CA ILE A 120 -10.44 6.76 11.65
C ILE A 120 -11.25 5.72 12.45
N GLY A 121 -12.07 4.92 11.76
CA GLY A 121 -12.92 3.92 12.37
C GLY A 121 -12.27 2.57 12.66
N TYR A 122 -11.00 2.36 12.28
CA TYR A 122 -10.32 1.07 12.36
C TYR A 122 -10.39 0.42 13.76
N THR A 123 -10.02 1.16 14.80
CA THR A 123 -10.03 0.64 16.16
C THR A 123 -11.42 0.19 16.59
N ARG A 124 -12.45 1.00 16.30
CA ARG A 124 -13.85 0.64 16.58
C ARG A 124 -14.30 -0.59 15.79
N LEU A 125 -13.90 -0.70 14.52
CA LEU A 125 -14.22 -1.85 13.68
C LEU A 125 -13.55 -3.12 14.21
N ARG A 126 -12.26 -3.06 14.51
CA ARG A 126 -11.51 -4.18 15.10
C ARG A 126 -12.14 -4.66 16.40
N ASP A 127 -12.45 -3.73 17.32
CA ASP A 127 -12.96 -4.06 18.64
C ASP A 127 -14.39 -4.62 18.57
N ARG A 128 -15.24 -4.08 17.69
CA ARG A 128 -16.60 -4.61 17.47
C ARG A 128 -16.60 -6.01 16.87
N LEU A 129 -15.66 -6.28 15.98
CA LEU A 129 -15.52 -7.61 15.35
C LEU A 129 -14.72 -8.59 16.21
N CYS A 130 -14.16 -8.14 17.34
CA CYS A 130 -13.19 -8.90 18.12
C CYS A 130 -12.09 -9.53 17.23
N ALA A 131 -11.71 -8.81 16.18
CA ALA A 131 -10.93 -9.37 15.09
C ALA A 131 -9.42 -9.35 15.38
N ASN A 132 -8.75 -10.45 15.04
CA ASN A 132 -7.30 -10.51 15.01
C ASN A 132 -6.80 -9.60 13.85
N PRO A 133 -5.82 -8.71 14.09
CA PRO A 133 -5.25 -7.86 13.03
C PRO A 133 -4.80 -8.63 11.76
N ALA A 134 -4.27 -9.83 11.92
CA ALA A 134 -3.89 -10.68 10.79
C ALA A 134 -5.10 -11.11 9.92
N VAL A 135 -6.27 -11.30 10.53
CA VAL A 135 -7.52 -11.57 9.80
C VAL A 135 -7.96 -10.34 9.02
N LEU A 136 -7.86 -9.15 9.62
CA LEU A 136 -8.19 -7.89 8.95
C LEU A 136 -7.22 -7.62 7.77
N MET A 137 -5.93 -7.91 7.94
CA MET A 137 -4.96 -7.85 6.85
C MET A 137 -5.32 -8.83 5.71
N SER A 138 -5.68 -10.07 6.04
CA SER A 138 -6.13 -11.06 5.05
C SER A 138 -7.36 -10.55 4.29
N ALA A 139 -8.36 -10.01 4.99
CA ALA A 139 -9.55 -9.44 4.38
C ALA A 139 -9.20 -8.25 3.45
N ALA A 140 -8.33 -7.36 3.90
CA ALA A 140 -7.86 -6.24 3.08
C ALA A 140 -7.17 -6.71 1.78
N MET A 141 -6.38 -7.78 1.86
CA MET A 141 -5.73 -8.39 0.68
C MET A 141 -6.74 -9.01 -0.28
N VAL A 142 -7.85 -9.57 0.22
CA VAL A 142 -8.97 -10.00 -0.63
C VAL A 142 -9.53 -8.81 -1.40
N PHE A 143 -9.74 -7.66 -0.74
CA PHE A 143 -10.23 -6.47 -1.43
C PHE A 143 -9.24 -5.90 -2.44
N TYR A 144 -7.92 -6.01 -2.21
CA TYR A 144 -6.91 -5.72 -3.24
C TYR A 144 -7.08 -6.63 -4.46
N GLY A 145 -7.25 -7.94 -4.23
CA GLY A 145 -7.50 -8.91 -5.30
C GLY A 145 -8.78 -8.63 -6.07
N LEU A 146 -9.88 -8.35 -5.36
CA LEU A 146 -11.16 -7.99 -5.98
C LEU A 146 -11.06 -6.69 -6.80
N ARG A 147 -10.35 -5.68 -6.28
CA ARG A 147 -10.13 -4.44 -7.01
C ARG A 147 -9.33 -4.68 -8.30
N ALA A 148 -8.22 -5.41 -8.22
CA ALA A 148 -7.43 -5.77 -9.40
C ALA A 148 -8.27 -6.57 -10.40
N LEU A 149 -9.04 -7.55 -9.94
CA LEU A 149 -9.91 -8.37 -10.79
C LEU A 149 -10.97 -7.50 -11.48
N THR A 150 -11.61 -6.60 -10.75
CA THR A 150 -12.59 -5.64 -11.30
C THR A 150 -11.99 -4.79 -12.41
N LEU A 151 -10.74 -4.31 -12.23
CA LEU A 151 -10.02 -3.57 -13.25
C LEU A 151 -9.68 -4.45 -14.47
N GLY A 152 -9.38 -5.72 -14.25
CA GLY A 152 -9.15 -6.69 -15.32
C GLY A 152 -10.34 -6.91 -16.25
N PHE A 153 -11.55 -6.77 -15.74
CA PHE A 153 -12.81 -6.88 -16.50
C PHE A 153 -13.43 -5.52 -16.84
N ALA A 154 -12.72 -4.42 -16.69
CA ALA A 154 -13.25 -3.09 -16.94
C ALA A 154 -13.38 -2.82 -18.45
N HIS A 155 -14.60 -2.78 -18.97
CA HIS A 155 -14.92 -2.38 -20.34
C HIS A 155 -15.61 -1.01 -20.44
N SER A 156 -15.82 -0.35 -19.32
CA SER A 156 -16.45 0.97 -19.22
C SER A 156 -15.65 1.84 -18.27
N LEU A 157 -15.60 3.13 -18.56
CA LEU A 157 -14.94 4.15 -17.75
C LEU A 157 -15.43 4.17 -16.28
N TRP A 158 -16.70 3.85 -16.07
CA TRP A 158 -17.30 3.88 -14.73
C TRP A 158 -16.80 2.77 -13.82
N VAL A 159 -16.31 1.65 -14.39
CA VAL A 159 -15.80 0.52 -13.60
C VAL A 159 -14.54 0.89 -12.80
N PRO A 160 -13.46 1.44 -13.40
CA PRO A 160 -12.31 1.86 -12.61
C PRO A 160 -12.61 3.01 -11.63
N LEU A 161 -13.56 3.90 -11.96
CA LEU A 161 -14.01 4.96 -11.03
C LEU A 161 -14.69 4.33 -9.79
N ALA A 162 -15.63 3.40 -10.00
CA ALA A 162 -16.29 2.70 -8.90
C ALA A 162 -15.31 1.82 -8.11
N ALA A 163 -14.39 1.12 -8.78
CA ALA A 163 -13.35 0.30 -8.15
C ALA A 163 -12.41 1.13 -7.25
N SER A 164 -12.33 2.44 -7.47
CA SER A 164 -11.56 3.35 -6.61
C SER A 164 -12.08 3.38 -5.17
N SER A 165 -13.39 3.18 -4.93
CA SER A 165 -13.96 3.11 -3.58
C SER A 165 -13.49 1.88 -2.78
N LEU A 166 -13.07 0.80 -3.46
CA LEU A 166 -12.51 -0.38 -2.81
C LEU A 166 -11.17 -0.11 -2.10
N GLN A 167 -10.53 1.03 -2.40
CA GLN A 167 -9.34 1.49 -1.70
C GLN A 167 -9.57 1.59 -0.17
N ALA A 168 -10.77 1.97 0.24
CA ALA A 168 -11.16 2.04 1.63
C ALA A 168 -11.03 0.68 2.35
N LEU A 169 -11.43 -0.39 1.70
CA LEU A 169 -11.40 -1.74 2.26
C LEU A 169 -10.07 -2.48 2.01
N SER A 170 -9.29 -2.03 1.02
CA SER A 170 -7.95 -2.57 0.77
C SER A 170 -6.89 -1.81 1.57
N PHE A 171 -6.46 -0.65 1.11
CA PHE A 171 -5.35 0.11 1.69
C PHE A 171 -5.66 0.66 3.09
N ALA A 172 -6.84 1.30 3.28
CA ALA A 172 -7.15 1.96 4.54
C ALA A 172 -7.41 0.97 5.68
N LEU A 173 -7.86 -0.25 5.39
CA LEU A 173 -7.95 -1.33 6.38
C LEU A 173 -6.59 -1.99 6.62
N PHE A 174 -5.81 -2.20 5.55
CA PHE A 174 -4.52 -2.89 5.63
C PHE A 174 -3.50 -2.14 6.49
N THR A 175 -3.35 -0.84 6.27
CA THR A 175 -2.28 -0.03 6.89
C THR A 175 -2.33 -0.05 8.43
N PRO A 176 -3.44 0.28 9.11
CA PRO A 176 -3.50 0.21 10.57
C PRO A 176 -3.47 -1.23 11.09
N ALA A 177 -4.03 -2.20 10.33
CA ALA A 177 -3.98 -3.61 10.71
C ALA A 177 -2.54 -4.15 10.69
N CYS A 178 -1.70 -3.69 9.76
CA CYS A 178 -0.29 -4.04 9.67
C CYS A 178 0.48 -3.57 10.92
N VAL A 179 0.28 -2.32 11.33
CA VAL A 179 0.90 -1.77 12.55
C VAL A 179 0.44 -2.55 13.79
N ASP A 180 -0.85 -2.79 13.93
CA ASP A 180 -1.42 -3.54 15.07
C ASP A 180 -0.92 -4.99 15.10
N PHE A 181 -0.76 -5.64 13.94
CA PHE A 181 -0.17 -6.98 13.83
C PHE A 181 1.28 -7.01 14.33
N ILE A 182 2.12 -6.06 13.90
CA ILE A 182 3.52 -6.00 14.34
C ILE A 182 3.59 -5.77 15.84
N LEU A 183 2.80 -4.83 16.38
CA LEU A 183 2.75 -4.53 17.80
C LEU A 183 2.37 -5.73 18.68
N ARG A 184 1.51 -6.63 18.17
CA ARG A 184 1.05 -7.82 18.92
C ARG A 184 1.93 -9.06 18.71
N THR A 185 2.75 -9.08 17.65
CA THR A 185 3.47 -10.29 17.24
C THR A 185 4.95 -10.21 17.62
N VAL A 186 5.48 -9.00 17.82
CA VAL A 186 6.90 -8.75 18.03
C VAL A 186 7.14 -8.13 19.41
N SER A 187 8.25 -8.51 20.04
CA SER A 187 8.65 -7.93 21.33
C SER A 187 8.95 -6.42 21.21
N PRO A 188 8.68 -5.62 22.26
CA PRO A 188 8.86 -4.16 22.22
C PRO A 188 10.27 -3.71 21.79
N GLN A 189 11.30 -4.48 22.13
CA GLN A 189 12.70 -4.18 21.81
C GLN A 189 12.99 -4.25 20.32
N ARG A 190 12.24 -5.06 19.56
CA ARG A 190 12.44 -5.33 18.12
C ARG A 190 11.41 -4.65 17.21
N LEU A 191 10.49 -3.85 17.76
CA LEU A 191 9.40 -3.24 16.98
C LEU A 191 9.92 -2.37 15.82
N SER A 192 10.93 -1.55 16.06
CA SER A 192 11.52 -0.68 15.03
C SER A 192 12.14 -1.51 13.91
N THR A 193 12.90 -2.56 14.26
CA THR A 193 13.49 -3.46 13.27
C THR A 193 12.44 -4.22 12.50
N ALA A 194 11.40 -4.74 13.17
CA ALA A 194 10.30 -5.44 12.51
C ALA A 194 9.57 -4.54 11.50
N HIS A 195 9.28 -3.31 11.89
CA HIS A 195 8.63 -2.36 10.99
C HIS A 195 9.53 -2.00 9.80
N LEU A 196 10.82 -1.77 10.04
CA LEU A 196 11.80 -1.48 8.99
C LEU A 196 11.92 -2.63 7.98
N VAL A 197 12.04 -3.88 8.45
CA VAL A 197 12.12 -5.07 7.59
C VAL A 197 10.82 -5.25 6.80
N PHE A 198 9.67 -5.03 7.45
CA PHE A 198 8.37 -5.12 6.80
C PHE A 198 8.23 -4.09 5.66
N GLN A 199 8.66 -2.85 5.89
CA GLN A 199 8.65 -1.82 4.86
C GLN A 199 9.70 -2.07 3.77
N ALA A 200 10.93 -2.44 4.13
CA ALA A 200 11.99 -2.65 3.14
C ALA A 200 11.68 -3.80 2.18
N LEU A 201 11.27 -4.95 2.71
CA LEU A 201 10.98 -6.14 1.91
C LEU A 201 9.54 -6.15 1.38
N GLY A 202 8.57 -5.88 2.24
CA GLY A 202 7.16 -5.98 1.89
C GLY A 202 6.68 -4.83 1.00
N SER A 203 7.26 -3.64 1.14
CA SER A 203 6.90 -2.46 0.34
C SER A 203 8.00 -2.12 -0.66
N GLY A 204 9.23 -1.88 -0.22
CA GLY A 204 10.31 -1.40 -1.08
C GLY A 204 10.71 -2.38 -2.18
N LEU A 205 11.18 -3.57 -1.79
CA LEU A 205 11.59 -4.60 -2.76
C LEU A 205 10.40 -5.10 -3.59
N ALA A 206 9.24 -5.29 -2.95
CA ALA A 206 8.04 -5.71 -3.65
C ALA A 206 7.58 -4.68 -4.69
N ALA A 207 7.70 -3.37 -4.42
CA ALA A 207 7.37 -2.33 -5.38
C ALA A 207 8.31 -2.33 -6.58
N MET A 208 9.63 -2.51 -6.36
CA MET A 208 10.59 -2.65 -7.46
C MET A 208 10.21 -3.81 -8.39
N VAL A 209 10.03 -4.99 -7.81
CA VAL A 209 9.69 -6.20 -8.57
C VAL A 209 8.30 -6.07 -9.19
N GLY A 210 7.32 -5.57 -8.43
CA GLY A 210 5.93 -5.44 -8.85
C GLY A 210 5.73 -4.49 -10.02
N ASN A 211 6.37 -3.33 -10.00
CA ASN A 211 6.29 -2.38 -11.12
C ASN A 211 6.92 -2.95 -12.39
N THR A 212 8.09 -3.59 -12.27
CA THR A 212 8.77 -4.22 -13.41
C THR A 212 7.93 -5.38 -13.96
N LEU A 213 7.42 -6.24 -13.08
CA LEU A 213 6.60 -7.38 -13.45
C LEU A 213 5.29 -6.95 -14.11
N SER A 214 4.60 -5.97 -13.52
CA SER A 214 3.35 -5.44 -14.06
C SER A 214 3.52 -4.86 -15.46
N GLY A 215 4.61 -4.10 -15.67
CA GLY A 215 4.95 -3.56 -16.99
C GLY A 215 5.19 -4.66 -18.01
N ALA A 216 6.08 -5.62 -17.69
CA ALA A 216 6.39 -6.74 -18.60
C ALA A 216 5.15 -7.60 -18.93
N VAL A 217 4.29 -7.86 -17.94
CA VAL A 217 3.05 -8.60 -18.17
C VAL A 217 2.05 -7.77 -18.99
N ALA A 218 1.93 -6.46 -18.72
CA ALA A 218 1.05 -5.60 -19.51
C ALA A 218 1.48 -5.54 -20.99
N ASP A 219 2.77 -5.48 -21.27
CA ASP A 219 3.31 -5.51 -22.63
C ASP A 219 3.07 -6.86 -23.32
N ALA A 220 3.18 -7.97 -22.58
CA ALA A 220 3.05 -9.31 -23.15
C ALA A 220 1.58 -9.73 -23.42
N VAL A 221 0.66 -9.43 -22.51
CA VAL A 221 -0.73 -9.96 -22.55
C VAL A 221 -1.82 -8.88 -22.52
N GLY A 222 -1.43 -7.61 -22.41
CA GLY A 222 -2.32 -6.46 -22.31
C GLY A 222 -2.76 -6.14 -20.89
N ILE A 223 -3.18 -4.90 -20.69
CA ILE A 223 -3.47 -4.30 -19.37
C ILE A 223 -4.58 -5.05 -18.61
N HIS A 224 -5.63 -5.48 -19.26
CA HIS A 224 -6.75 -6.20 -18.64
C HIS A 224 -6.33 -7.55 -18.07
N ARG A 225 -5.59 -8.34 -18.87
CA ARG A 225 -5.08 -9.65 -18.42
C ARG A 225 -4.02 -9.48 -17.34
N MET A 226 -3.21 -8.44 -17.41
CA MET A 226 -2.23 -8.10 -16.38
C MET A 226 -2.94 -7.91 -15.03
N PHE A 227 -3.99 -7.09 -14.94
CA PHE A 227 -4.75 -6.92 -13.70
C PHE A 227 -5.34 -8.24 -13.18
N SER A 228 -5.89 -9.07 -14.06
CA SER A 228 -6.43 -10.37 -13.68
C SER A 228 -5.37 -11.33 -13.14
N LEU A 229 -4.18 -11.35 -13.74
CA LEU A 229 -3.05 -12.16 -13.24
C LEU A 229 -2.52 -11.63 -11.89
N MET A 230 -2.38 -10.32 -11.76
CA MET A 230 -1.92 -9.70 -10.51
C MET A 230 -2.91 -9.92 -9.37
N SER A 231 -4.22 -10.01 -9.65
CA SER A 231 -5.22 -10.32 -8.62
C SER A 231 -4.97 -11.67 -7.93
N LEU A 232 -4.45 -12.66 -8.66
CA LEU A 232 -4.10 -13.97 -8.11
C LEU A 232 -3.02 -13.87 -7.04
N LEU A 233 -2.05 -12.96 -7.20
CA LEU A 233 -1.00 -12.73 -6.20
C LEU A 233 -1.58 -12.15 -4.91
N ALA A 234 -2.55 -11.23 -5.00
CA ALA A 234 -3.23 -10.68 -3.83
C ALA A 234 -4.06 -11.75 -3.09
N PHE A 235 -4.79 -12.61 -3.82
CA PHE A 235 -5.52 -13.72 -3.22
C PHE A 235 -4.59 -14.76 -2.58
N LEU A 236 -3.46 -15.06 -3.21
CA LEU A 236 -2.43 -15.93 -2.64
C LEU A 236 -1.84 -15.29 -1.36
N GLY A 237 -1.55 -14.00 -1.39
CA GLY A 237 -1.13 -13.24 -0.22
C GLY A 237 -2.15 -13.32 0.92
N SER A 238 -3.44 -13.15 0.60
CA SER A 238 -4.53 -13.30 1.57
C SER A 238 -4.55 -14.69 2.22
N ALA A 239 -4.34 -15.76 1.44
CA ALA A 239 -4.27 -17.11 1.98
C ALA A 239 -3.10 -17.31 2.96
N PHE A 240 -1.94 -16.73 2.69
CA PHE A 240 -0.81 -16.75 3.63
C PHE A 240 -1.09 -15.91 4.88
N ALA A 241 -1.70 -14.74 4.76
CA ALA A 241 -2.11 -13.91 5.89
C ALA A 241 -3.14 -14.64 6.77
N TRP A 242 -4.10 -15.31 6.16
CA TRP A 242 -5.07 -16.14 6.87
C TRP A 242 -4.40 -17.27 7.66
N LYS A 243 -3.43 -17.96 7.07
CA LYS A 243 -2.63 -18.97 7.78
C LYS A 243 -1.85 -18.37 8.94
N ALA A 244 -1.26 -17.19 8.76
CA ALA A 244 -0.56 -16.49 9.84
C ALA A 244 -1.49 -16.12 11.00
N ALA A 245 -2.75 -15.76 10.71
CA ALA A 245 -3.76 -15.42 11.71
C ALA A 245 -4.11 -16.60 12.64
N HIS A 246 -4.02 -17.84 12.15
CA HIS A 246 -4.38 -19.05 12.86
C HIS A 246 -3.21 -19.75 13.56
N ILE A 247 -2.02 -19.11 13.57
CA ILE A 247 -0.90 -19.62 14.40
C ILE A 247 -1.15 -19.27 15.87
N PRO A 248 -1.10 -20.25 16.81
CA PRO A 248 -1.28 -20.02 18.24
C PRO A 248 -0.33 -18.96 18.80
N GLU A 249 -0.81 -18.14 19.74
CA GLU A 249 -0.03 -17.02 20.31
C GLU A 249 1.23 -17.45 21.03
N GLU A 250 1.20 -18.61 21.68
CA GLU A 250 2.37 -19.19 22.36
C GLU A 250 3.59 -19.37 21.43
N ARG A 251 3.35 -19.61 20.14
CA ARG A 251 4.39 -19.73 19.11
C ARG A 251 4.75 -18.40 18.44
N ARG A 252 4.04 -17.32 18.77
CA ARG A 252 4.31 -15.99 18.21
C ARG A 252 5.37 -15.22 18.98
N VAL A 253 5.48 -15.47 20.30
CA VAL A 253 6.34 -14.70 21.22
C VAL A 253 7.65 -15.44 21.55
N SER A 254 7.74 -16.73 21.32
CA SER A 254 8.89 -17.59 21.71
C SER A 254 10.08 -17.55 20.73
N ALA A 255 10.05 -16.69 19.74
CA ALA A 255 11.16 -16.42 18.82
C ALA A 255 11.54 -14.94 18.92
#